data_19c123c9c223ea0bc1c8f31739ba308b
#
_entry.id   19c123c9c223ea0bc1c8f31739ba308b
#
_cell.length_a   1.000
_cell.length_b   1.000
_cell.length_c   1.000
_cell.angle_alpha   90.00
_cell.angle_beta   90.00
_cell.angle_gamma   90.00
#
_symmetry.space_group_name_H-M   'P 1'
#
loop_
_entity.id
_entity.type
_entity.pdbx_description
1 polymer ?
#
loop_
_entity_poly.entity_id
_entity_poly.type
_entity_poly.pdbx_seq_one_letter_code
_entity_poly.pdbx_strand_id
1 'polypeptide(L)'
;PSTSSAASDVYKRQRQEGISFLLVDMNQPGVTVQPIKTIDGSTEVNNVFLEDVKVPVENRVGEENKGWTYAKYLLGHERTSIAAVGRSKAQIKRLKTIASAEEHNGTALIHDQAFREKIADIEIDLLALESLVLRVLSDESAGKGPGPEASFLKIKGTEVQQGITELLIEAIGNYAHPFIPESMDKGWNEEPIGPEYASSIAPHYFNWRKASIYGGSNEIQKNIIAKAVLGF
;
A
#
# COMPACT_ATOMS: atom_id res chain seq x y z
N PRO A 1 -16.08 11.78 6.59
CA PRO A 1 -17.00 10.64 6.54
C PRO A 1 -16.39 9.54 5.71
N SER A 2 -16.21 8.38 6.32
CA SER A 2 -15.79 7.18 5.61
C SER A 2 -17.03 6.44 5.13
N THR A 3 -17.10 6.18 3.85
CA THR A 3 -18.23 5.50 3.23
C THR A 3 -17.70 4.35 2.40
N SER A 4 -18.20 3.15 2.58
CA SER A 4 -18.19 2.13 1.54
C SER A 4 -18.98 0.91 1.95
N SER A 5 -19.86 0.44 1.09
CA SER A 5 -20.33 -0.93 1.16
C SER A 5 -20.90 -1.35 -0.19
N ALA A 6 -20.50 -2.52 -0.67
CA ALA A 6 -21.15 -3.18 -1.77
C ALA A 6 -22.03 -4.31 -1.20
N ALA A 7 -23.33 -4.31 -1.53
CA ALA A 7 -24.21 -5.39 -1.21
C ALA A 7 -24.45 -6.26 -2.44
N SER A 8 -24.27 -7.57 -2.32
CA SER A 8 -24.61 -8.54 -3.36
C SER A 8 -25.83 -9.37 -2.94
N ASP A 9 -26.68 -9.71 -3.90
CA ASP A 9 -27.76 -10.67 -3.69
C ASP A 9 -27.18 -12.09 -3.60
N VAL A 10 -27.17 -12.66 -2.40
CA VAL A 10 -26.58 -13.97 -2.07
C VAL A 10 -27.30 -15.13 -2.77
N TYR A 11 -28.51 -14.91 -3.29
CA TYR A 11 -29.38 -15.96 -3.80
C TYR A 11 -29.36 -16.19 -5.31
N LYS A 12 -28.71 -15.31 -6.06
CA LYS A 12 -28.54 -15.46 -7.51
C LYS A 12 -27.08 -15.72 -7.85
N ARG A 13 -26.80 -16.81 -8.57
CA ARG A 13 -25.47 -17.19 -9.10
C ARG A 13 -24.96 -16.19 -10.16
N GLN A 14 -25.04 -14.91 -9.86
CA GLN A 14 -24.57 -13.83 -10.73
C GLN A 14 -23.25 -13.35 -10.14
N ARG A 15 -22.12 -13.71 -10.73
CA ARG A 15 -20.77 -13.34 -10.25
C ARG A 15 -20.70 -11.89 -9.76
N GLN A 16 -20.67 -10.92 -10.66
CA GLN A 16 -20.60 -9.48 -10.36
C GLN A 16 -21.89 -8.74 -10.80
N GLU A 17 -22.84 -9.43 -11.41
CA GLU A 17 -24.16 -8.87 -11.73
C GLU A 17 -25.03 -8.83 -10.47
N GLY A 18 -25.85 -7.80 -10.34
CA GLY A 18 -26.70 -7.63 -9.16
C GLY A 18 -26.03 -6.90 -8.00
N ILE A 19 -24.78 -6.46 -8.14
CA ILE A 19 -24.08 -5.62 -7.14
C ILE A 19 -24.47 -4.16 -7.35
N SER A 20 -24.96 -3.51 -6.28
CA SER A 20 -25.19 -2.06 -6.24
C SER A 20 -24.17 -1.38 -5.32
N PHE A 21 -23.83 -0.14 -5.60
CA PHE A 21 -22.90 0.66 -4.80
C PHE A 21 -23.71 1.63 -3.93
N LEU A 22 -23.51 1.56 -2.61
CA LEU A 22 -24.22 2.38 -1.64
C LEU A 22 -23.26 3.18 -0.78
N LEU A 23 -23.62 4.43 -0.47
CA LEU A 23 -22.91 5.24 0.53
C LEU A 23 -23.60 5.05 1.88
N VAL A 24 -22.87 4.56 2.85
CA VAL A 24 -23.38 4.30 4.21
C VAL A 24 -22.75 5.32 5.16
N ASP A 25 -23.60 6.02 5.93
CA ASP A 25 -23.10 6.87 7.03
C ASP A 25 -22.57 5.96 8.14
N MET A 26 -21.30 6.10 8.45
CA MET A 26 -20.62 5.28 9.46
C MET A 26 -21.00 5.64 10.90
N ASN A 27 -21.69 6.77 11.12
CA ASN A 27 -22.11 7.22 12.46
C ASN A 27 -23.58 6.86 12.77
N GLN A 28 -24.27 6.16 11.87
CA GLN A 28 -25.68 5.80 12.09
C GLN A 28 -25.83 4.56 12.99
N PRO A 29 -27.02 4.37 13.62
CA PRO A 29 -27.32 3.17 14.38
C PRO A 29 -27.16 1.90 13.55
N GLY A 30 -26.64 0.85 14.17
CA GLY A 30 -26.39 -0.44 13.52
C GLY A 30 -25.01 -0.55 12.86
N VAL A 31 -24.24 0.52 12.79
CA VAL A 31 -22.84 0.49 12.35
C VAL A 31 -21.92 0.41 13.56
N THR A 32 -21.12 -0.66 13.64
CA THR A 32 -20.09 -0.82 14.67
C THR A 32 -18.74 -0.98 14.00
N VAL A 33 -17.77 -0.15 14.40
CA VAL A 33 -16.39 -0.21 13.92
C VAL A 33 -15.49 -0.70 15.06
N GLN A 34 -14.83 -1.83 14.85
CA GLN A 34 -13.92 -2.44 15.80
C GLN A 34 -12.50 -2.42 15.25
N PRO A 35 -11.57 -1.65 15.86
CA PRO A 35 -10.17 -1.62 15.43
C PRO A 35 -9.49 -2.99 15.53
N ILE A 36 -8.67 -3.32 14.54
CA ILE A 36 -7.84 -4.52 14.53
C ILE A 36 -6.40 -4.08 14.79
N LYS A 37 -5.81 -4.59 15.88
CA LYS A 37 -4.39 -4.39 16.14
C LYS A 37 -3.57 -5.27 15.20
N THR A 38 -2.75 -4.65 14.37
CA THR A 38 -1.88 -5.32 13.40
C THR A 38 -0.51 -5.63 13.99
N ILE A 39 0.30 -6.46 13.31
CA ILE A 39 1.61 -6.94 13.80
C ILE A 39 2.61 -5.81 14.06
N ASP A 40 2.46 -4.68 13.38
CA ASP A 40 3.25 -3.48 13.58
C ASP A 40 2.86 -2.65 14.82
N GLY A 41 1.81 -3.07 15.53
CA GLY A 41 1.27 -2.38 16.71
C GLY A 41 0.21 -1.32 16.39
N SER A 42 -0.03 -0.98 15.13
CA SER A 42 -1.03 0.00 14.72
C SER A 42 -2.46 -0.56 14.66
N THR A 43 -3.44 0.32 14.48
CA THR A 43 -4.87 -0.02 14.34
C THR A 43 -5.48 0.65 13.10
N GLU A 44 -4.76 0.64 11.99
CA GLU A 44 -5.19 1.32 10.76
C GLU A 44 -6.30 0.59 9.97
N VAL A 45 -6.57 -0.67 10.31
CA VAL A 45 -7.64 -1.49 9.71
C VAL A 45 -8.67 -1.87 10.76
N ASN A 46 -9.91 -2.06 10.32
CA ASN A 46 -11.03 -2.26 11.22
C ASN A 46 -11.97 -3.37 10.71
N ASN A 47 -12.62 -4.06 11.63
CA ASN A 47 -13.85 -4.78 11.36
C ASN A 47 -15.01 -3.78 11.34
N VAL A 48 -15.88 -3.90 10.35
CA VAL A 48 -17.12 -3.11 10.27
C VAL A 48 -18.29 -4.08 10.29
N PHE A 49 -19.17 -3.91 11.28
CA PHE A 49 -20.39 -4.68 11.43
C PHE A 49 -21.56 -3.78 11.03
N LEU A 50 -22.48 -4.34 10.25
CA LEU A 50 -23.69 -3.67 9.77
C LEU A 50 -24.89 -4.51 10.22
N GLU A 51 -25.63 -4.04 11.22
CA GLU A 51 -26.78 -4.72 11.78
C GLU A 51 -28.03 -3.87 11.56
N ASP A 52 -28.94 -4.33 10.72
CA ASP A 52 -30.20 -3.64 10.37
C ASP A 52 -30.00 -2.16 9.92
N VAL A 53 -28.86 -1.86 9.31
CA VAL A 53 -28.52 -0.52 8.84
C VAL A 53 -29.43 -0.11 7.69
N LYS A 54 -30.11 1.01 7.84
CA LYS A 54 -31.01 1.58 6.82
C LYS A 54 -30.27 2.63 6.00
N VAL A 55 -30.20 2.38 4.70
CA VAL A 55 -29.55 3.30 3.76
C VAL A 55 -30.61 3.91 2.85
N PRO A 56 -30.74 5.25 2.79
CA PRO A 56 -31.64 5.91 1.86
C PRO A 56 -31.32 5.54 0.40
N VAL A 57 -32.34 5.41 -0.44
CA VAL A 57 -32.18 5.02 -1.85
C VAL A 57 -31.35 6.05 -2.63
N GLU A 58 -31.44 7.31 -2.25
CA GLU A 58 -30.68 8.42 -2.82
C GLU A 58 -29.15 8.30 -2.58
N ASN A 59 -28.73 7.51 -1.59
CA ASN A 59 -27.33 7.20 -1.33
C ASN A 59 -26.76 6.12 -2.27
N ARG A 60 -27.57 5.62 -3.20
CA ARG A 60 -27.09 4.71 -4.23
C ARG A 60 -26.28 5.48 -5.28
N VAL A 61 -25.08 4.99 -5.54
CA VAL A 61 -24.20 5.53 -6.59
C VAL A 61 -24.60 4.92 -7.93
N GLY A 62 -25.16 5.74 -8.81
CA GLY A 62 -25.53 5.36 -10.17
C GLY A 62 -26.72 4.37 -10.23
N GLU A 63 -26.68 3.50 -11.23
CA GLU A 63 -27.77 2.55 -11.50
C GLU A 63 -27.71 1.32 -10.60
N GLU A 64 -28.88 0.81 -10.24
CA GLU A 64 -29.02 -0.46 -9.52
C GLU A 64 -28.37 -1.61 -10.32
N ASN A 65 -27.71 -2.52 -9.61
CA ASN A 65 -27.04 -3.69 -10.20
C ASN A 65 -25.83 -3.34 -11.14
N LYS A 66 -25.34 -2.09 -11.15
CA LYS A 66 -24.16 -1.65 -11.90
C LYS A 66 -22.95 -1.32 -11.03
N GLY A 67 -23.01 -1.59 -9.75
CA GLY A 67 -21.95 -1.26 -8.77
C GLY A 67 -20.60 -1.82 -9.12
N TRP A 68 -20.51 -3.01 -9.72
CA TRP A 68 -19.24 -3.57 -10.18
C TRP A 68 -18.58 -2.75 -11.29
N THR A 69 -19.37 -2.16 -12.17
CA THR A 69 -18.85 -1.27 -13.22
C THR A 69 -18.21 -0.02 -12.62
N TYR A 70 -18.85 0.58 -11.61
CA TYR A 70 -18.32 1.73 -10.89
C TYR A 70 -17.06 1.38 -10.08
N ALA A 71 -17.07 0.22 -9.40
CA ALA A 71 -15.88 -0.28 -8.68
C ALA A 71 -14.68 -0.50 -9.62
N LYS A 72 -14.90 -1.10 -10.80
CA LYS A 72 -13.83 -1.27 -11.80
C LYS A 72 -13.26 0.06 -12.30
N TYR A 73 -14.11 1.05 -12.51
CA TYR A 73 -13.68 2.39 -12.92
C TYR A 73 -12.77 3.00 -11.85
N LEU A 74 -13.20 3.01 -10.59
CA LEU A 74 -12.42 3.51 -9.45
C LEU A 74 -11.07 2.81 -9.34
N LEU A 75 -11.06 1.48 -9.35
CA LEU A 75 -9.84 0.66 -9.24
C LEU A 75 -8.86 0.90 -10.40
N GLY A 76 -9.34 1.27 -11.58
CA GLY A 76 -8.50 1.62 -12.72
C GLY A 76 -7.65 2.86 -12.47
N HIS A 77 -8.22 3.88 -11.82
CA HIS A 77 -7.55 5.16 -11.54
C HIS A 77 -6.66 5.13 -10.28
N GLU A 78 -6.93 4.23 -9.33
CA GLU A 78 -6.17 4.15 -8.08
C GLU A 78 -4.74 3.61 -8.27
N ARG A 79 -4.49 2.83 -9.31
CA ARG A 79 -3.25 2.05 -9.47
C ARG A 79 -2.00 2.91 -9.70
N THR A 80 -2.11 4.08 -10.31
CA THR A 80 -0.97 4.97 -10.54
C THR A 80 -0.41 5.53 -9.25
N SER A 81 -1.24 5.77 -8.24
CA SER A 81 -0.81 6.26 -6.92
C SER A 81 -0.05 5.19 -6.12
N ILE A 82 -0.32 3.90 -6.34
CA ILE A 82 0.31 2.78 -5.62
C ILE A 82 1.80 2.65 -5.97
N ALA A 83 2.22 3.10 -7.14
CA ALA A 83 3.65 3.12 -7.53
C ALA A 83 4.53 3.91 -6.55
N ALA A 84 3.98 4.96 -5.93
CA ALA A 84 4.58 5.74 -4.83
C ALA A 84 6.04 6.16 -5.08
N VAL A 85 6.42 6.52 -6.31
CA VAL A 85 7.80 6.89 -6.71
C VAL A 85 8.38 7.98 -5.83
N GLY A 86 7.63 9.07 -5.59
CA GLY A 86 8.09 10.18 -4.75
C GLY A 86 8.38 9.75 -3.31
N ARG A 87 7.52 8.90 -2.74
CA ARG A 87 7.74 8.32 -1.40
C ARG A 87 8.98 7.43 -1.38
N SER A 88 9.15 6.57 -2.37
CA SER A 88 10.31 5.67 -2.47
C SER A 88 11.62 6.45 -2.58
N LYS A 89 11.66 7.53 -3.37
CA LYS A 89 12.83 8.44 -3.42
C LYS A 89 13.18 9.04 -2.05
N ALA A 90 12.16 9.50 -1.32
CA ALA A 90 12.36 10.05 0.03
C ALA A 90 12.89 8.98 1.01
N GLN A 91 12.37 7.75 0.92
CA GLN A 91 12.81 6.64 1.77
C GLN A 91 14.24 6.17 1.42
N ILE A 92 14.64 6.14 0.16
CA ILE A 92 16.03 5.86 -0.23
C ILE A 92 16.99 6.94 0.31
N LYS A 93 16.59 8.21 0.24
CA LYS A 93 17.38 9.29 0.86
C LYS A 93 17.53 9.07 2.37
N ARG A 94 16.45 8.72 3.06
CA ARG A 94 16.47 8.37 4.49
C ARG A 94 17.39 7.18 4.75
N LEU A 95 17.27 6.11 3.97
CA LEU A 95 18.14 4.93 4.06
C LEU A 95 19.61 5.28 3.96
N LYS A 96 20.01 6.09 2.97
CA LYS A 96 21.39 6.54 2.80
C LYS A 96 21.88 7.39 3.97
N THR A 97 21.02 8.23 4.55
CA THR A 97 21.34 9.01 5.74
C THR A 97 21.60 8.09 6.94
N ILE A 98 20.74 7.09 7.17
CA ILE A 98 20.91 6.10 8.25
C ILE A 98 22.18 5.27 8.01
N ALA A 99 22.40 4.74 6.82
CA ALA A 99 23.60 3.97 6.49
C ALA A 99 24.91 4.77 6.60
N SER A 100 24.84 6.10 6.54
CA SER A 100 25.99 6.97 6.80
C SER A 100 26.25 7.18 8.29
N ALA A 101 25.26 6.97 9.14
CA ALA A 101 25.35 7.11 10.60
C ALA A 101 25.64 5.79 11.30
N GLU A 102 25.19 4.67 10.73
CA GLU A 102 25.43 3.33 11.27
C GLU A 102 26.78 2.78 10.84
N GLU A 103 27.48 2.11 11.77
CA GLU A 103 28.79 1.54 11.51
C GLU A 103 28.76 0.00 11.55
N HIS A 104 29.49 -0.61 10.63
CA HIS A 104 29.78 -2.02 10.62
C HIS A 104 31.30 -2.22 10.59
N ASN A 105 31.85 -2.89 11.62
CA ASN A 105 33.30 -3.10 11.78
C ASN A 105 34.13 -1.80 11.75
N GLY A 106 33.61 -0.72 12.35
CA GLY A 106 34.32 0.57 12.43
C GLY A 106 34.29 1.39 11.13
N THR A 107 33.46 1.00 10.18
CA THR A 107 33.28 1.74 8.91
C THR A 107 31.79 2.00 8.70
N ALA A 108 31.45 3.23 8.28
CA ALA A 108 30.06 3.57 7.98
C ALA A 108 29.48 2.62 6.93
N LEU A 109 28.28 2.09 7.20
CA LEU A 109 27.60 1.08 6.37
C LEU A 109 27.44 1.52 4.92
N ILE A 110 27.30 2.83 4.67
CA ILE A 110 27.21 3.37 3.31
C ILE A 110 28.47 3.09 2.46
N HIS A 111 29.61 2.74 3.09
CA HIS A 111 30.84 2.37 2.41
C HIS A 111 31.01 0.85 2.26
N ASP A 112 30.17 0.05 2.89
CA ASP A 112 30.14 -1.40 2.66
C ASP A 112 29.70 -1.69 1.22
N GLN A 113 30.53 -2.44 0.49
CA GLN A 113 30.28 -2.70 -0.93
C GLN A 113 28.98 -3.47 -1.15
N ALA A 114 28.74 -4.52 -0.37
CA ALA A 114 27.55 -5.37 -0.54
C ALA A 114 26.27 -4.61 -0.24
N PHE A 115 26.28 -3.74 0.79
CA PHE A 115 25.13 -2.89 1.12
C PHE A 115 24.87 -1.82 0.05
N ARG A 116 25.91 -1.23 -0.51
CA ARG A 116 25.82 -0.27 -1.63
C ARG A 116 25.22 -0.90 -2.87
N GLU A 117 25.62 -2.14 -3.20
CA GLU A 117 25.07 -2.88 -4.33
C GLU A 117 23.57 -3.08 -4.17
N LYS A 118 23.10 -3.48 -2.98
CA LYS A 118 21.67 -3.60 -2.68
C LYS A 118 20.90 -2.28 -2.84
N ILE A 119 21.48 -1.16 -2.41
CA ILE A 119 20.89 0.17 -2.63
C ILE A 119 20.80 0.47 -4.12
N ALA A 120 21.88 0.22 -4.87
CA ALA A 120 21.93 0.48 -6.30
C ALA A 120 20.87 -0.33 -7.07
N ASP A 121 20.66 -1.60 -6.73
CA ASP A 121 19.64 -2.44 -7.34
C ASP A 121 18.24 -1.84 -7.16
N ILE A 122 17.91 -1.39 -5.96
CA ILE A 122 16.63 -0.72 -5.70
C ILE A 122 16.51 0.62 -6.44
N GLU A 123 17.59 1.39 -6.54
CA GLU A 123 17.62 2.66 -7.28
C GLU A 123 17.39 2.43 -8.78
N ILE A 124 17.97 1.36 -9.35
CA ILE A 124 17.76 0.97 -10.76
C ILE A 124 16.27 0.61 -10.98
N ASP A 125 15.70 -0.23 -10.12
CA ASP A 125 14.30 -0.61 -10.18
C ASP A 125 13.38 0.62 -10.05
N LEU A 126 13.71 1.56 -9.17
CA LEU A 126 12.96 2.80 -9.00
C LEU A 126 13.03 3.74 -10.21
N LEU A 127 14.18 3.82 -10.87
CA LEU A 127 14.33 4.59 -12.12
C LEU A 127 13.48 3.99 -13.25
N ALA A 128 13.47 2.66 -13.37
CA ALA A 128 12.62 1.97 -14.34
C ALA A 128 11.13 2.19 -14.04
N LEU A 129 10.75 2.10 -12.76
CA LEU A 129 9.38 2.37 -12.30
C LEU A 129 8.96 3.81 -12.59
N GLU A 130 9.81 4.80 -12.32
CA GLU A 130 9.53 6.20 -12.61
C GLU A 130 9.31 6.44 -14.11
N SER A 131 10.16 5.88 -14.96
CA SER A 131 10.02 5.97 -16.41
C SER A 131 8.67 5.41 -16.89
N LEU A 132 8.25 4.29 -16.29
CA LEU A 132 6.94 3.69 -16.60
C LEU A 132 5.78 4.57 -16.12
N VAL A 133 5.86 5.14 -14.91
CA VAL A 133 4.84 6.07 -14.38
C VAL A 133 4.69 7.29 -15.31
N LEU A 134 5.80 7.90 -15.73
CA LEU A 134 5.77 9.06 -16.63
C LEU A 134 5.13 8.72 -17.98
N ARG A 135 5.40 7.51 -18.51
CA ARG A 135 4.76 7.03 -19.74
C ARG A 135 3.26 6.87 -19.58
N VAL A 136 2.81 6.23 -18.49
CA VAL A 136 1.38 6.03 -18.20
C VAL A 136 0.67 7.39 -18.06
N LEU A 137 1.24 8.34 -17.31
CA LEU A 137 0.68 9.67 -17.15
C LEU A 137 0.60 10.44 -18.48
N SER A 138 1.59 10.29 -19.36
CA SER A 138 1.57 10.88 -20.70
C SER A 138 0.44 10.29 -21.56
N ASP A 139 0.26 8.97 -21.51
CA ASP A 139 -0.81 8.28 -22.25
C ASP A 139 -2.21 8.68 -21.72
N GLU A 140 -2.40 8.76 -20.41
CA GLU A 140 -3.63 9.25 -19.79
C GLU A 140 -3.92 10.71 -20.19
N SER A 141 -2.91 11.58 -20.21
CA SER A 141 -3.03 12.98 -20.65
C SER A 141 -3.40 13.09 -22.13
N ALA A 142 -3.02 12.11 -22.94
CA ALA A 142 -3.42 11.99 -24.36
C ALA A 142 -4.80 11.34 -24.54
N GLY A 143 -5.55 11.10 -23.46
CA GLY A 143 -6.91 10.52 -23.51
C GLY A 143 -6.95 9.01 -23.68
N LYS A 144 -5.82 8.31 -23.55
CA LYS A 144 -5.80 6.84 -23.52
C LYS A 144 -6.25 6.37 -22.13
N GLY A 145 -7.14 5.38 -22.09
CA GLY A 145 -7.56 4.76 -20.84
C GLY A 145 -6.42 3.95 -20.19
N PRO A 146 -6.55 3.61 -18.89
CA PRO A 146 -5.56 2.82 -18.18
C PRO A 146 -5.39 1.44 -18.82
N GLY A 147 -4.16 1.11 -19.22
CA GLY A 147 -3.78 -0.16 -19.80
C GLY A 147 -3.28 -1.18 -18.75
N PRO A 148 -2.80 -2.37 -19.21
CA PRO A 148 -2.21 -3.38 -18.33
C PRO A 148 -0.94 -2.90 -17.61
N GLU A 149 -0.33 -1.80 -18.07
CA GLU A 149 0.82 -1.13 -17.46
C GLU A 149 0.55 -0.75 -16.01
N ALA A 150 -0.67 -0.36 -15.68
CA ALA A 150 -1.08 -0.05 -14.31
C ALA A 150 -0.84 -1.24 -13.35
N SER A 151 -0.94 -2.48 -13.83
CA SER A 151 -0.62 -3.68 -13.06
C SER A 151 0.88 -3.85 -12.83
N PHE A 152 1.73 -3.48 -13.79
CA PHE A 152 3.18 -3.42 -13.58
C PHE A 152 3.57 -2.38 -12.54
N LEU A 153 2.95 -1.19 -12.58
CA LEU A 153 3.20 -0.14 -11.60
C LEU A 153 2.92 -0.62 -10.18
N LYS A 154 1.82 -1.35 -9.98
CA LYS A 154 1.47 -1.90 -8.67
C LYS A 154 2.48 -2.95 -8.21
N ILE A 155 2.85 -3.91 -9.06
CA ILE A 155 3.81 -4.96 -8.70
C ILE A 155 5.15 -4.33 -8.33
N LYS A 156 5.76 -3.60 -9.27
CA LYS A 156 7.10 -3.01 -9.06
C LYS A 156 7.12 -1.95 -7.96
N GLY A 157 6.08 -1.13 -7.85
CA GLY A 157 5.98 -0.15 -6.78
C GLY A 157 5.98 -0.81 -5.39
N THR A 158 5.25 -1.90 -5.22
CA THR A 158 5.23 -2.63 -3.93
C THR A 158 6.54 -3.37 -3.65
N GLU A 159 7.19 -3.96 -4.66
CA GLU A 159 8.49 -4.63 -4.54
C GLU A 159 9.58 -3.62 -4.12
N VAL A 160 9.66 -2.46 -4.77
CA VAL A 160 10.61 -1.39 -4.41
C VAL A 160 10.39 -0.91 -2.97
N GLN A 161 9.12 -0.64 -2.59
CA GLN A 161 8.81 -0.19 -1.23
C GLN A 161 9.18 -1.25 -0.18
N GLN A 162 8.89 -2.52 -0.44
CA GLN A 162 9.27 -3.62 0.46
C GLN A 162 10.79 -3.76 0.57
N GLY A 163 11.51 -3.74 -0.55
CA GLY A 163 12.96 -3.81 -0.55
C GLY A 163 13.62 -2.66 0.22
N ILE A 164 13.11 -1.43 0.10
CA ILE A 164 13.61 -0.30 0.89
C ILE A 164 13.41 -0.56 2.40
N THR A 165 12.26 -1.09 2.81
CA THR A 165 12.02 -1.39 4.24
C THR A 165 12.90 -2.52 4.75
N GLU A 166 13.26 -3.49 3.91
CA GLU A 166 14.22 -4.54 4.24
C GLU A 166 15.63 -3.96 4.47
N LEU A 167 16.10 -3.09 3.60
CA LEU A 167 17.39 -2.44 3.77
C LEU A 167 17.43 -1.50 4.99
N LEU A 168 16.30 -0.88 5.35
CA LEU A 168 16.21 -0.08 6.58
C LEU A 168 16.37 -0.96 7.83
N ILE A 169 15.74 -2.14 7.86
CA ILE A 169 15.93 -3.12 8.95
C ILE A 169 17.39 -3.58 9.01
N GLU A 170 17.98 -3.93 7.87
CA GLU A 170 19.38 -4.35 7.80
C GLU A 170 20.32 -3.24 8.31
N ALA A 171 20.05 -1.98 7.94
CA ALA A 171 20.87 -0.85 8.34
C ALA A 171 20.91 -0.62 9.85
N ILE A 172 19.79 -0.75 10.54
CA ILE A 172 19.72 -0.52 12.00
C ILE A 172 20.11 -1.76 12.82
N GLY A 173 20.22 -2.93 12.18
CA GLY A 173 20.66 -4.17 12.83
C GLY A 173 19.88 -4.50 14.10
N ASN A 174 20.59 -4.64 15.23
CA ASN A 174 20.00 -5.02 16.51
C ASN A 174 18.95 -4.04 17.07
N TYR A 175 18.98 -2.80 16.64
CA TYR A 175 17.95 -1.80 17.02
C TYR A 175 16.57 -2.08 16.40
N ALA A 176 16.47 -3.07 15.50
CA ALA A 176 15.19 -3.57 14.99
C ALA A 176 14.43 -4.48 15.96
N HIS A 177 15.09 -5.03 17.00
CA HIS A 177 14.48 -6.02 17.88
C HIS A 177 13.56 -5.45 18.97
N PRO A 178 13.83 -4.27 19.58
CA PRO A 178 12.92 -3.70 20.56
C PRO A 178 11.55 -3.43 19.96
N PHE A 179 10.49 -3.87 20.65
CA PHE A 179 9.10 -3.61 20.28
C PHE A 179 8.50 -2.63 21.28
N ILE A 180 8.43 -1.36 20.86
CA ILE A 180 7.92 -0.24 21.65
C ILE A 180 6.81 0.42 20.84
N PRO A 181 5.59 -0.16 20.80
CA PRO A 181 4.48 0.39 20.00
C PRO A 181 4.10 1.80 20.44
N GLU A 182 4.28 2.15 21.70
CA GLU A 182 4.02 3.48 22.27
C GLU A 182 4.89 4.56 21.60
N SER A 183 6.06 4.20 21.07
CA SER A 183 6.93 5.14 20.33
C SER A 183 6.30 5.68 19.04
N MET A 184 5.22 5.06 18.57
CA MET A 184 4.43 5.51 17.42
C MET A 184 3.31 6.48 17.82
N ASP A 185 3.03 6.63 19.11
CA ASP A 185 1.96 7.46 19.61
C ASP A 185 2.35 8.95 19.58
N LYS A 186 1.38 9.79 19.23
CA LYS A 186 1.60 11.24 19.22
C LYS A 186 1.86 11.75 20.63
N GLY A 187 3.03 12.35 20.83
CA GLY A 187 3.45 12.93 22.11
C GLY A 187 4.29 11.99 22.97
N TRP A 188 4.66 10.80 22.46
CA TRP A 188 5.66 9.96 23.12
C TRP A 188 6.99 10.74 23.23
N ASN A 189 7.58 10.75 24.41
CA ASN A 189 8.77 11.55 24.74
C ASN A 189 9.76 10.82 25.64
N GLU A 190 9.64 9.49 25.74
CA GLU A 190 10.59 8.65 26.47
C GLU A 190 11.90 8.52 25.67
N GLU A 191 13.00 8.24 26.36
CA GLU A 191 14.30 8.01 25.73
C GLU A 191 14.25 6.76 24.82
N PRO A 192 14.60 6.88 23.53
CA PRO A 192 14.55 5.73 22.61
C PRO A 192 15.66 4.73 22.91
N ILE A 193 15.40 3.45 22.62
CA ILE A 193 16.44 2.42 22.60
C ILE A 193 17.21 2.56 21.29
N GLY A 194 18.46 3.01 21.37
CA GLY A 194 19.30 3.28 20.21
C GLY A 194 19.03 4.62 19.55
N PRO A 195 19.36 4.79 18.27
CA PRO A 195 19.13 6.03 17.54
C PRO A 195 17.64 6.40 17.45
N GLU A 196 17.32 7.68 17.48
CA GLU A 196 15.95 8.20 17.45
C GLU A 196 15.11 7.66 16.27
N TYR A 197 15.75 7.41 15.12
CA TYR A 197 15.06 6.86 13.95
C TYR A 197 14.73 5.37 14.03
N ALA A 198 15.32 4.60 14.97
CA ALA A 198 15.26 3.14 14.95
C ALA A 198 13.87 2.62 15.31
N SER A 199 13.20 3.19 16.32
CA SER A 199 11.93 2.69 16.86
C SER A 199 10.81 2.54 15.81
N SER A 200 10.80 3.39 14.80
CA SER A 200 9.76 3.40 13.75
C SER A 200 10.04 2.44 12.58
N ILE A 201 11.27 1.90 12.47
CA ILE A 201 11.68 1.14 11.27
C ILE A 201 11.06 -0.25 11.25
N ALA A 202 11.14 -1.00 12.34
CA ALA A 202 10.56 -2.34 12.40
C ALA A 202 9.02 -2.33 12.25
N PRO A 203 8.25 -1.48 12.94
CA PRO A 203 6.83 -1.32 12.67
C PRO A 203 6.54 -1.01 11.20
N HIS A 204 7.27 -0.09 10.60
CA HIS A 204 7.10 0.25 9.18
C HIS A 204 7.37 -0.94 8.26
N TYR A 205 8.42 -1.72 8.49
CA TYR A 205 8.71 -2.95 7.76
C TYR A 205 7.54 -3.95 7.83
N PHE A 206 7.04 -4.23 9.04
CA PHE A 206 5.92 -5.16 9.21
C PHE A 206 4.64 -4.66 8.55
N ASN A 207 4.35 -3.38 8.66
CA ASN A 207 3.20 -2.77 8.01
C ASN A 207 3.25 -2.93 6.49
N TRP A 208 4.40 -2.71 5.85
CA TRP A 208 4.55 -2.80 4.41
C TRP A 208 4.49 -4.21 3.83
N ARG A 209 4.52 -5.28 4.63
CA ARG A 209 4.36 -6.65 4.11
C ARG A 209 3.02 -6.86 3.41
N LYS A 210 1.97 -6.15 3.81
CA LYS A 210 0.65 -6.18 3.16
C LYS A 210 0.59 -5.44 1.81
N ALA A 211 1.59 -4.64 1.45
CA ALA A 211 1.57 -3.83 0.22
C ALA A 211 1.43 -4.67 -1.04
N SER A 212 1.98 -5.89 -1.07
CA SER A 212 1.81 -6.84 -2.17
C SER A 212 0.43 -7.51 -2.22
N ILE A 213 -0.41 -7.32 -1.18
CA ILE A 213 -1.71 -8.01 -1.04
C ILE A 213 -2.87 -7.05 -1.35
N TYR A 214 -2.91 -5.88 -0.72
CA TYR A 214 -4.00 -4.91 -0.92
C TYR A 214 -3.93 -4.23 -2.29
N GLY A 215 -5.02 -3.61 -2.72
CA GLY A 215 -5.12 -3.00 -4.06
C GLY A 215 -5.06 -4.03 -5.20
N GLY A 216 -5.48 -5.27 -4.92
CA GLY A 216 -5.32 -6.45 -5.76
C GLY A 216 -3.94 -7.06 -5.63
N SER A 217 -3.87 -8.34 -5.20
CA SER A 217 -2.58 -8.99 -4.92
C SER A 217 -1.66 -9.02 -6.15
N ASN A 218 -0.36 -9.11 -5.94
CA ASN A 218 0.60 -9.16 -7.03
C ASN A 218 0.33 -10.35 -7.98
N GLU A 219 -0.21 -11.46 -7.47
CA GLU A 219 -0.63 -12.62 -8.27
C GLU A 219 -1.79 -12.27 -9.20
N ILE A 220 -2.80 -11.54 -8.69
CA ILE A 220 -3.92 -11.06 -9.52
C ILE A 220 -3.44 -10.05 -10.57
N GLN A 221 -2.50 -9.17 -10.22
CA GLN A 221 -1.92 -8.23 -11.18
C GLN A 221 -1.15 -8.98 -12.29
N LYS A 222 -0.37 -10.02 -11.93
CA LYS A 222 0.31 -10.88 -12.90
C LYS A 222 -0.69 -11.59 -13.83
N ASN A 223 -1.81 -12.09 -13.30
CA ASN A 223 -2.87 -12.69 -14.11
C ASN A 223 -3.52 -11.68 -15.08
N ILE A 224 -3.70 -10.43 -14.65
CA ILE A 224 -4.24 -9.37 -15.53
C ILE A 224 -3.26 -9.14 -16.70
N ILE A 225 -1.97 -9.03 -16.41
CA ILE A 225 -0.93 -8.84 -17.42
C ILE A 225 -0.91 -10.04 -18.39
N ALA A 226 -0.91 -11.26 -17.86
CA ALA A 226 -0.88 -12.48 -18.67
C ALA A 226 -2.06 -12.52 -19.67
N LYS A 227 -3.27 -12.19 -19.20
CA LYS A 227 -4.45 -12.15 -20.08
C LYS A 227 -4.40 -11.03 -21.10
N ALA A 228 -4.01 -9.82 -20.68
CA ALA A 228 -4.08 -8.63 -21.54
C ALA A 228 -2.92 -8.56 -22.56
N VAL A 229 -1.74 -9.07 -22.21
CA VAL A 229 -0.51 -8.92 -23.01
C VAL A 229 -0.14 -10.24 -23.72
N LEU A 230 -0.29 -11.38 -23.04
CA LEU A 230 0.13 -12.68 -23.56
C LEU A 230 -1.03 -13.50 -24.15
N GLY A 231 -2.29 -13.10 -23.92
CA GLY A 231 -3.47 -13.76 -24.49
C GLY A 231 -3.86 -15.10 -23.85
N PHE A 232 -3.46 -15.34 -22.59
CA PHE A 232 -3.81 -16.56 -21.82
C PHE A 232 -5.21 -16.48 -21.22
#